data_95a74f5676ab91ad2674f705778f252e
#
_entry.id   95a74f5676ab91ad2674f705778f252e
#
_cell.length_a   1.000
_cell.length_b   1.000
_cell.length_c   1.000
_cell.angle_alpha   90.00
_cell.angle_beta   90.00
_cell.angle_gamma   90.00
#
_symmetry.space_group_name_H-M   'P 1'
#
loop_
_entity.id
_entity.type
_entity.pdbx_description
1 polymer ?
#
loop_
_entity_poly.entity_id
_entity_poly.type
_entity_poly.pdbx_seq_one_letter_code
_entity_poly.pdbx_strand_id
1 'polypeptide(L)'
;LVHITLDVWQDKVYYLGKEYPAGYFAAGVLNVSHNLVVTITGEGGFLLDAYAIAKFGDREQLEELLPVLWESVENMLRSLRQVPPFSLWNMEAELGKMRVMLSKDHIDQLLDNPEEKMWFLAYLRAGILLPISIYHFVIAAWHLETYYLHRLGKRDETHFAVAFHDFYHDPSTKEVLEKMFAPTIEPFDANPRLRSSYTFARDPKDEKKMIFVNRVFFSSYMDFYVYDLLNGMHWGHAPSLCECCLKYFLTTDSHKPKYCDGMAPQNPHYTCRQYGAMNQQKEKNANHPIYRIFKTRTNTIRKHQERGKISEELRKAAIALCEEIAGQGPLRHRICSGGVPETDGAGGGVCGGPEASGR
;
A
#
# COMPACT_ATOMS: atom_id res chain seq x y z
N LEU A 1 14.28 3.20 -18.15
CA LEU A 1 13.92 1.86 -17.68
C LEU A 1 15.11 1.00 -17.20
N VAL A 2 16.35 1.31 -17.56
CA VAL A 2 17.50 0.36 -17.43
C VAL A 2 18.07 0.31 -16.01
N HIS A 3 18.03 1.40 -15.26
CA HIS A 3 18.61 1.46 -13.92
C HIS A 3 17.71 2.24 -12.96
N ILE A 4 17.56 1.69 -11.76
CA ILE A 4 16.98 2.40 -10.64
C ILE A 4 18.05 2.60 -9.58
N THR A 5 18.08 3.79 -9.01
CA THR A 5 19.01 4.14 -7.94
C THR A 5 18.22 4.74 -6.78
N LEU A 6 18.46 4.25 -5.56
CA LEU A 6 17.93 4.81 -4.33
C LEU A 6 19.10 5.27 -3.45
N ASP A 7 18.96 6.42 -2.82
CA ASP A 7 19.79 6.78 -1.68
C ASP A 7 19.02 6.44 -0.40
N VAL A 8 19.63 5.66 0.48
CA VAL A 8 18.99 5.12 1.69
C VAL A 8 19.69 5.66 2.93
N TRP A 9 18.91 6.21 3.84
CA TRP A 9 19.38 6.70 5.12
C TRP A 9 18.34 6.48 6.22
N GLN A 10 18.69 5.68 7.20
CA GLN A 10 17.77 5.26 8.26
C GLN A 10 16.47 4.61 7.67
N ASP A 11 15.33 5.01 8.18
CA ASP A 11 13.99 4.58 7.76
C ASP A 11 13.48 5.25 6.48
N LYS A 12 14.36 5.97 5.76
CA LYS A 12 14.02 6.76 4.57
C LYS A 12 14.74 6.29 3.32
N VAL A 13 14.05 6.47 2.22
CA VAL A 13 14.61 6.32 0.86
C VAL A 13 14.43 7.63 0.11
N TYR A 14 15.48 8.04 -0.62
CA TYR A 14 15.48 9.25 -1.44
C TYR A 14 15.47 8.84 -2.89
N TYR A 15 14.49 9.31 -3.63
CA TYR A 15 14.33 9.01 -5.04
C TYR A 15 13.95 10.28 -5.81
N LEU A 16 14.70 10.59 -6.87
CA LEU A 16 14.51 11.82 -7.68
C LEU A 16 14.45 13.10 -6.83
N GLY A 17 15.30 13.19 -5.79
CA GLY A 17 15.39 14.36 -4.90
C GLY A 17 14.27 14.50 -3.88
N LYS A 18 13.41 13.50 -3.73
CA LYS A 18 12.32 13.47 -2.74
C LYS A 18 12.51 12.36 -1.73
N GLU A 19 12.06 12.63 -0.50
CA GLU A 19 12.09 11.69 0.62
C GLU A 19 10.79 10.87 0.66
N TYR A 20 10.95 9.56 0.92
CA TYR A 20 9.85 8.61 1.13
C TYR A 20 10.21 7.70 2.31
N PRO A 21 9.24 7.20 3.08
CA PRO A 21 9.51 6.14 4.06
C PRO A 21 9.92 4.85 3.35
N ALA A 22 10.81 4.07 3.95
CA ALA A 22 11.18 2.74 3.44
C ALA A 22 9.92 1.86 3.32
N GLY A 23 9.80 1.10 2.22
CA GLY A 23 8.61 0.30 1.88
C GLY A 23 7.52 1.05 1.10
N TYR A 24 7.73 2.34 0.80
CA TYR A 24 6.74 3.17 0.11
C TYR A 24 6.38 2.65 -1.29
N PHE A 25 7.39 2.32 -2.08
CA PHE A 25 7.20 1.85 -3.46
C PHE A 25 6.59 0.45 -3.49
N ALA A 26 7.05 -0.42 -2.61
CA ALA A 26 6.51 -1.77 -2.45
C ALA A 26 5.04 -1.77 -2.03
N ALA A 27 4.64 -0.91 -1.10
CA ALA A 27 3.23 -0.75 -0.73
C ALA A 27 2.40 -0.11 -1.85
N GLY A 28 2.97 0.86 -2.56
CA GLY A 28 2.30 1.59 -3.64
C GLY A 28 1.96 0.71 -4.83
N VAL A 29 2.89 -0.17 -5.25
CA VAL A 29 2.71 -1.04 -6.42
C VAL A 29 1.62 -2.10 -6.22
N LEU A 30 1.27 -2.46 -4.98
CA LEU A 30 0.15 -3.35 -4.67
C LEU A 30 -1.22 -2.79 -5.09
N ASN A 31 -1.31 -1.50 -5.38
CA ASN A 31 -2.53 -0.86 -5.86
C ASN A 31 -2.66 -0.86 -7.39
N VAL A 32 -1.70 -1.42 -8.10
CA VAL A 32 -1.74 -1.51 -9.56
C VAL A 32 -2.83 -2.49 -9.97
N SER A 33 -3.73 -2.06 -10.88
CA SER A 33 -4.81 -2.93 -11.33
C SER A 33 -4.29 -4.05 -12.23
N HIS A 34 -4.93 -5.21 -12.16
CA HIS A 34 -4.62 -6.34 -13.04
C HIS A 34 -4.71 -5.94 -14.52
N ASN A 35 -5.72 -5.17 -14.92
CA ASN A 35 -5.88 -4.70 -16.29
C ASN A 35 -4.69 -3.86 -16.75
N LEU A 36 -4.13 -3.02 -15.89
CA LEU A 36 -2.97 -2.22 -16.22
C LEU A 36 -1.74 -3.11 -16.45
N VAL A 37 -1.54 -4.13 -15.61
CA VAL A 37 -0.44 -5.09 -15.80
C VAL A 37 -0.59 -5.85 -17.11
N VAL A 38 -1.80 -6.31 -17.44
CA VAL A 38 -2.09 -6.98 -18.73
C VAL A 38 -1.78 -6.05 -19.92
N THR A 39 -2.19 -4.78 -19.84
CA THR A 39 -1.87 -3.79 -20.89
C THR A 39 -0.37 -3.64 -21.09
N ILE A 40 0.38 -3.41 -20.01
CA ILE A 40 1.85 -3.23 -20.08
C ILE A 40 2.52 -4.52 -20.58
N THR A 41 1.99 -5.70 -20.23
CA THR A 41 2.51 -6.99 -20.70
C THR A 41 2.31 -7.16 -22.21
N GLY A 42 1.15 -6.75 -22.72
CA GLY A 42 0.87 -6.77 -24.17
C GLY A 42 1.87 -5.91 -24.94
N GLU A 43 2.13 -4.69 -24.46
CA GLU A 43 3.15 -3.82 -25.06
C GLU A 43 4.56 -4.42 -24.96
N GLY A 44 4.88 -5.10 -23.86
CA GLY A 44 6.15 -5.83 -23.70
C GLY A 44 6.38 -6.91 -24.76
N GLY A 45 5.31 -7.51 -25.29
CA GLY A 45 5.39 -8.51 -26.37
C GLY A 45 6.00 -7.93 -27.65
N PHE A 46 5.60 -6.73 -28.05
CA PHE A 46 6.17 -6.04 -29.23
C PHE A 46 7.64 -5.68 -29.02
N LEU A 47 8.05 -5.37 -27.77
CA LEU A 47 9.45 -5.13 -27.45
C LEU A 47 10.32 -6.40 -27.61
N LEU A 48 9.73 -7.59 -27.46
CA LEU A 48 10.45 -8.85 -27.64
C LEU A 48 10.86 -9.07 -29.10
N ASP A 49 9.96 -8.77 -30.05
CA ASP A 49 10.25 -8.86 -31.48
C ASP A 49 11.37 -7.86 -31.86
N ALA A 50 11.25 -6.63 -31.40
CA ALA A 50 12.26 -5.60 -31.60
C ALA A 50 13.63 -6.01 -31.02
N TYR A 51 13.63 -6.63 -29.83
CA TYR A 51 14.85 -7.14 -29.22
C TYR A 51 15.53 -8.24 -30.06
N ALA A 52 14.74 -9.18 -30.57
CA ALA A 52 15.26 -10.26 -31.42
C ALA A 52 15.87 -9.69 -32.70
N ILE A 53 15.18 -8.82 -33.41
CA ILE A 53 15.64 -8.18 -34.65
C ILE A 53 16.89 -7.34 -34.39
N ALA A 54 16.89 -6.46 -33.40
CA ALA A 54 18.05 -5.62 -33.09
C ALA A 54 19.29 -6.44 -32.67
N LYS A 55 19.09 -7.57 -31.98
CA LYS A 55 20.20 -8.46 -31.57
C LYS A 55 20.89 -9.09 -32.72
N PHE A 56 20.15 -9.54 -33.74
CA PHE A 56 20.68 -10.22 -34.92
C PHE A 56 21.12 -9.26 -36.03
N GLY A 57 20.82 -7.97 -35.91
CA GLY A 57 21.32 -6.90 -36.79
C GLY A 57 20.57 -6.77 -38.11
N ASP A 58 19.30 -7.24 -38.19
CA ASP A 58 18.47 -7.05 -39.38
C ASP A 58 17.91 -5.64 -39.39
N ARG A 59 18.57 -4.78 -40.17
CA ARG A 59 18.25 -3.35 -40.26
C ARG A 59 16.92 -3.11 -40.93
N GLU A 60 16.63 -3.74 -42.07
CA GLU A 60 15.44 -3.50 -42.85
C GLU A 60 14.20 -3.86 -42.04
N GLN A 61 14.22 -5.01 -41.36
CA GLN A 61 13.13 -5.40 -40.45
C GLN A 61 12.97 -4.46 -39.26
N LEU A 62 14.07 -3.93 -38.72
CA LEU A 62 13.99 -2.97 -37.61
C LEU A 62 13.38 -1.63 -38.07
N GLU A 63 13.75 -1.12 -39.27
CA GLU A 63 13.16 0.08 -39.87
C GLU A 63 11.65 -0.05 -40.07
N GLU A 64 11.20 -1.21 -40.57
CA GLU A 64 9.77 -1.51 -40.73
C GLU A 64 9.02 -1.55 -39.40
N LEU A 65 9.69 -2.03 -38.34
CA LEU A 65 9.09 -2.16 -37.03
C LEU A 65 9.05 -0.85 -36.23
N LEU A 66 9.88 0.15 -36.55
CA LEU A 66 9.99 1.39 -35.78
C LEU A 66 8.66 2.08 -35.43
N PRO A 67 7.68 2.22 -36.34
CA PRO A 67 6.42 2.87 -36.01
C PRO A 67 5.63 2.12 -34.94
N VAL A 68 5.54 0.79 -35.04
CA VAL A 68 4.85 -0.07 -34.07
C VAL A 68 5.59 -0.09 -32.74
N LEU A 69 6.91 -0.17 -32.81
CA LEU A 69 7.78 -0.12 -31.61
C LEU A 69 7.61 1.19 -30.87
N TRP A 70 7.57 2.32 -31.59
CA TRP A 70 7.31 3.63 -30.97
C TRP A 70 5.95 3.68 -30.27
N GLU A 71 4.89 3.23 -30.94
CA GLU A 71 3.55 3.17 -30.36
C GLU A 71 3.51 2.33 -29.08
N SER A 72 4.12 1.14 -29.10
CA SER A 72 4.19 0.26 -27.93
C SER A 72 5.00 0.87 -26.78
N VAL A 73 6.13 1.51 -27.07
CA VAL A 73 6.91 2.21 -26.05
C VAL A 73 6.12 3.38 -25.46
N GLU A 74 5.44 4.16 -26.29
CA GLU A 74 4.61 5.27 -25.83
C GLU A 74 3.47 4.81 -24.94
N ASN A 75 2.73 3.78 -25.36
CA ASN A 75 1.60 3.21 -24.60
C ASN A 75 2.08 2.64 -23.26
N MET A 76 3.20 1.90 -23.26
CA MET A 76 3.81 1.36 -22.06
C MET A 76 4.22 2.47 -21.09
N LEU A 77 4.96 3.48 -21.54
CA LEU A 77 5.40 4.59 -20.69
C LEU A 77 4.21 5.39 -20.13
N ARG A 78 3.17 5.65 -20.94
CA ARG A 78 1.94 6.30 -20.48
C ARG A 78 1.22 5.48 -19.41
N SER A 79 1.16 4.18 -19.58
CA SER A 79 0.57 3.25 -18.62
C SER A 79 1.36 3.22 -17.31
N LEU A 80 2.67 3.26 -17.38
CA LEU A 80 3.57 3.29 -16.22
C LEU A 80 3.42 4.52 -15.32
N ARG A 81 2.79 5.62 -15.79
CA ARG A 81 2.46 6.77 -14.93
C ARG A 81 1.63 6.42 -13.70
N GLN A 82 0.93 5.29 -13.73
CA GLN A 82 0.10 4.83 -12.61
C GLN A 82 0.86 3.90 -11.66
N VAL A 83 2.10 3.54 -11.99
CA VAL A 83 2.91 2.56 -11.27
C VAL A 83 4.07 3.24 -10.56
N PRO A 84 4.21 3.16 -9.22
CA PRO A 84 5.44 3.57 -8.54
C PRO A 84 6.62 2.66 -8.92
N PRO A 85 7.83 3.18 -9.12
CA PRO A 85 8.25 4.58 -8.97
C PRO A 85 8.03 5.45 -10.22
N PHE A 86 7.54 4.90 -11.33
CA PHE A 86 7.38 5.59 -12.62
C PHE A 86 6.42 6.77 -12.57
N SER A 87 5.44 6.74 -11.65
CA SER A 87 4.53 7.85 -11.40
C SER A 87 5.25 9.16 -10.99
N LEU A 88 6.52 9.06 -10.61
CA LEU A 88 7.36 10.19 -10.23
C LEU A 88 8.26 10.71 -11.37
N TRP A 89 8.30 10.00 -12.50
CA TRP A 89 9.15 10.35 -13.63
C TRP A 89 8.59 11.52 -14.44
N ASN A 90 9.48 12.27 -15.06
CA ASN A 90 9.09 13.18 -16.12
C ASN A 90 8.87 12.39 -17.42
N MET A 91 7.67 11.83 -17.57
CA MET A 91 7.31 10.97 -18.70
C MET A 91 7.45 11.67 -20.06
N GLU A 92 7.17 12.98 -20.13
CA GLU A 92 7.33 13.73 -21.39
C GLU A 92 8.81 13.83 -21.80
N ALA A 93 9.71 13.97 -20.83
CA ALA A 93 11.14 13.94 -21.10
C ALA A 93 11.59 12.54 -21.55
N GLU A 94 11.08 11.46 -20.94
CA GLU A 94 11.40 10.10 -21.37
C GLU A 94 10.84 9.79 -22.77
N LEU A 95 9.60 10.17 -23.05
CA LEU A 95 8.99 10.06 -24.38
C LEU A 95 9.80 10.84 -25.42
N GLY A 96 10.23 12.06 -25.10
CA GLY A 96 11.07 12.87 -25.99
C GLY A 96 12.40 12.18 -26.35
N LYS A 97 13.10 11.60 -25.36
CA LYS A 97 14.33 10.82 -25.58
C LYS A 97 14.08 9.62 -26.49
N MET A 98 13.04 8.83 -26.19
CA MET A 98 12.74 7.63 -26.95
C MET A 98 12.30 7.94 -28.39
N ARG A 99 11.61 9.07 -28.60
CA ARG A 99 11.23 9.51 -29.97
C ARG A 99 12.48 9.80 -30.82
N VAL A 100 13.51 10.41 -30.24
CA VAL A 100 14.77 10.64 -30.94
C VAL A 100 15.47 9.32 -31.23
N MET A 101 15.59 8.43 -30.21
CA MET A 101 16.27 7.14 -30.34
C MET A 101 15.61 6.22 -31.35
N LEU A 102 14.29 6.23 -31.47
CA LEU A 102 13.51 5.38 -32.40
C LEU A 102 13.20 6.11 -33.71
N SER A 103 13.98 7.13 -34.09
CA SER A 103 13.85 7.78 -35.38
C SER A 103 14.68 7.04 -36.45
N LYS A 104 14.23 7.11 -37.73
CA LYS A 104 15.00 6.53 -38.85
C LYS A 104 16.42 7.07 -38.98
N ASP A 105 16.60 8.36 -38.67
CA ASP A 105 17.89 9.02 -38.75
C ASP A 105 18.91 8.51 -37.69
N HIS A 106 18.40 7.85 -36.62
CA HIS A 106 19.22 7.36 -35.52
C HIS A 106 19.47 5.83 -35.60
N ILE A 107 18.78 5.12 -36.50
CA ILE A 107 18.85 3.63 -36.56
C ILE A 107 20.26 3.13 -36.83
N ASP A 108 21.02 3.84 -37.65
CA ASP A 108 22.43 3.49 -37.94
C ASP A 108 23.28 3.51 -36.67
N GLN A 109 23.07 4.54 -35.84
CA GLN A 109 23.79 4.64 -34.58
C GLN A 109 23.38 3.54 -33.61
N LEU A 110 22.08 3.19 -33.57
CA LEU A 110 21.58 2.10 -32.72
C LEU A 110 22.15 0.72 -33.10
N LEU A 111 22.44 0.46 -34.38
CA LEU A 111 22.91 -0.85 -34.85
C LEU A 111 24.42 -0.92 -34.97
N ASP A 112 25.08 0.14 -35.44
CA ASP A 112 26.50 0.15 -35.77
C ASP A 112 27.41 0.59 -34.62
N ASN A 113 26.88 1.39 -33.67
CA ASN A 113 27.61 1.76 -32.47
C ASN A 113 27.38 0.68 -31.36
N PRO A 114 28.42 -0.04 -30.93
CA PRO A 114 28.27 -1.12 -29.93
C PRO A 114 27.69 -0.64 -28.60
N GLU A 115 28.01 0.59 -28.14
CA GLU A 115 27.50 1.15 -26.88
C GLU A 115 26.02 1.49 -26.98
N GLU A 116 25.61 2.13 -28.06
CA GLU A 116 24.21 2.47 -28.36
C GLU A 116 23.36 1.20 -28.51
N LYS A 117 23.85 0.23 -29.25
CA LYS A 117 23.21 -1.08 -29.43
C LYS A 117 23.02 -1.81 -28.11
N MET A 118 24.08 -1.84 -27.30
CA MET A 118 24.02 -2.49 -25.98
C MET A 118 23.02 -1.79 -25.05
N TRP A 119 23.01 -0.47 -25.06
CA TRP A 119 22.01 0.31 -24.28
C TRP A 119 20.59 0.05 -24.79
N PHE A 120 20.37 0.04 -26.09
CA PHE A 120 19.07 -0.21 -26.70
C PHE A 120 18.54 -1.60 -26.36
N LEU A 121 19.37 -2.64 -26.51
CA LEU A 121 19.02 -4.00 -26.11
C LEU A 121 18.70 -4.11 -24.62
N ALA A 122 19.46 -3.43 -23.77
CA ALA A 122 19.17 -3.36 -22.33
C ALA A 122 17.85 -2.66 -22.03
N TYR A 123 17.52 -1.59 -22.77
CA TYR A 123 16.24 -0.89 -22.64
C TYR A 123 15.04 -1.77 -23.03
N LEU A 124 15.12 -2.43 -24.19
CA LEU A 124 14.06 -3.34 -24.65
C LEU A 124 13.88 -4.50 -23.65
N ARG A 125 14.98 -5.10 -23.21
CA ARG A 125 14.94 -6.16 -22.19
C ARG A 125 14.28 -5.68 -20.89
N ALA A 126 14.63 -4.50 -20.41
CA ALA A 126 14.03 -3.94 -19.22
C ALA A 126 12.52 -3.74 -19.38
N GLY A 127 12.06 -3.25 -20.55
CA GLY A 127 10.63 -3.11 -20.86
C GLY A 127 9.89 -4.46 -20.93
N ILE A 128 10.52 -5.52 -21.47
CA ILE A 128 9.94 -6.87 -21.51
C ILE A 128 9.80 -7.45 -20.09
N LEU A 129 10.82 -7.30 -19.25
CA LEU A 129 10.85 -7.89 -17.91
C LEU A 129 10.03 -7.10 -16.88
N LEU A 130 9.83 -5.80 -17.09
CA LEU A 130 9.15 -4.92 -16.15
C LEU A 130 7.73 -5.38 -15.77
N PRO A 131 6.81 -5.68 -16.71
CA PRO A 131 5.46 -6.13 -16.34
C PRO A 131 5.49 -7.48 -15.60
N ILE A 132 6.42 -8.36 -15.96
CA ILE A 132 6.62 -9.66 -15.30
C ILE A 132 7.07 -9.43 -13.85
N SER A 133 8.05 -8.57 -13.63
CA SER A 133 8.53 -8.20 -12.28
C SER A 133 7.42 -7.61 -11.43
N ILE A 134 6.63 -6.68 -11.98
CA ILE A 134 5.49 -6.07 -11.27
C ILE A 134 4.47 -7.15 -10.89
N TYR A 135 4.08 -7.99 -11.82
CA TYR A 135 3.07 -9.03 -11.61
C TYR A 135 3.51 -10.02 -10.52
N HIS A 136 4.72 -10.56 -10.63
CA HIS A 136 5.26 -11.52 -9.67
C HIS A 136 5.43 -10.91 -8.28
N PHE A 137 5.95 -9.69 -8.21
CA PHE A 137 6.08 -9.00 -6.93
C PHE A 137 4.73 -8.75 -6.27
N VAL A 138 3.74 -8.24 -7.02
CA VAL A 138 2.39 -7.96 -6.49
C VAL A 138 1.75 -9.22 -5.94
N ILE A 139 1.84 -10.36 -6.63
CA ILE A 139 1.29 -11.62 -6.15
C ILE A 139 1.99 -12.09 -4.88
N ALA A 140 3.33 -12.10 -4.87
CA ALA A 140 4.10 -12.53 -3.72
C ALA A 140 3.84 -11.65 -2.48
N ALA A 141 3.86 -10.34 -2.67
CA ALA A 141 3.63 -9.37 -1.58
C ALA A 141 2.17 -9.37 -1.10
N TRP A 142 1.20 -9.58 -2.00
CA TRP A 142 -0.20 -9.79 -1.64
C TRP A 142 -0.37 -11.06 -0.79
N HIS A 143 0.27 -12.17 -1.18
CA HIS A 143 0.24 -13.43 -0.42
C HIS A 143 0.87 -13.25 0.97
N LEU A 144 2.04 -12.61 1.03
CA LEU A 144 2.71 -12.28 2.29
C LEU A 144 1.80 -11.43 3.20
N GLU A 145 1.20 -10.36 2.69
CA GLU A 145 0.33 -9.49 3.49
C GLU A 145 -0.89 -10.25 3.99
N THR A 146 -1.60 -10.96 3.11
CA THR A 146 -2.88 -11.60 3.42
C THR A 146 -2.75 -12.75 4.43
N TYR A 147 -1.74 -13.58 4.28
CA TYR A 147 -1.64 -14.81 5.06
C TYR A 147 -0.67 -14.73 6.24
N TYR A 148 0.28 -13.81 6.23
CA TYR A 148 1.31 -13.68 7.26
C TYR A 148 1.26 -12.36 8.01
N LEU A 149 1.35 -11.21 7.32
CA LEU A 149 1.38 -9.91 7.99
C LEU A 149 0.01 -9.51 8.57
N HIS A 150 -1.09 -9.87 7.91
CA HIS A 150 -2.44 -9.54 8.38
C HIS A 150 -2.73 -10.13 9.76
N ARG A 151 -2.17 -11.29 10.08
CA ARG A 151 -2.41 -12.03 11.33
C ARG A 151 -1.59 -11.51 12.51
N LEU A 152 -0.60 -10.65 12.26
CA LEU A 152 0.26 -10.13 13.32
C LEU A 152 -0.52 -9.23 14.27
N GLY A 153 -0.44 -9.53 15.57
CA GLY A 153 -0.99 -8.67 16.63
C GLY A 153 -0.10 -7.45 16.91
N LYS A 154 1.19 -7.57 16.66
CA LYS A 154 2.18 -6.50 16.79
C LYS A 154 2.98 -6.39 15.49
N ARG A 155 3.30 -5.18 15.09
CA ARG A 155 3.94 -4.87 13.80
C ARG A 155 5.27 -4.16 14.08
N ASP A 156 6.30 -4.92 14.22
CA ASP A 156 7.68 -4.44 14.39
C ASP A 156 8.65 -5.36 13.62
N GLU A 157 9.91 -4.96 13.54
CA GLU A 157 10.95 -5.69 12.82
C GLU A 157 10.97 -7.18 13.16
N THR A 158 10.95 -7.53 14.45
CA THR A 158 11.04 -8.93 14.90
C THR A 158 9.85 -9.76 14.40
N HIS A 159 8.62 -9.24 14.52
CA HIS A 159 7.43 -9.95 14.07
C HIS A 159 7.39 -10.04 12.54
N PHE A 160 7.84 -9.00 11.83
CA PHE A 160 7.95 -9.04 10.37
C PHE A 160 9.01 -10.04 9.90
N ALA A 161 10.17 -10.12 10.58
CA ALA A 161 11.20 -11.10 10.25
C ALA A 161 10.68 -12.54 10.39
N VAL A 162 9.96 -12.85 11.48
CA VAL A 162 9.32 -14.16 11.67
C VAL A 162 8.29 -14.44 10.58
N ALA A 163 7.39 -13.49 10.31
CA ALA A 163 6.36 -13.67 9.29
C ALA A 163 6.96 -13.86 7.89
N PHE A 164 8.02 -13.14 7.56
CA PHE A 164 8.72 -13.30 6.29
C PHE A 164 9.49 -14.61 6.21
N HIS A 165 10.13 -15.04 7.31
CA HIS A 165 10.77 -16.34 7.40
C HIS A 165 9.75 -17.47 7.12
N ASP A 166 8.59 -17.43 7.80
CA ASP A 166 7.54 -18.43 7.63
C ASP A 166 6.99 -18.42 6.20
N PHE A 167 6.73 -17.24 5.63
CA PHE A 167 6.35 -17.09 4.22
C PHE A 167 7.35 -17.75 3.27
N TYR A 168 8.64 -17.49 3.46
CA TYR A 168 9.68 -17.96 2.54
C TYR A 168 9.93 -19.46 2.63
N HIS A 169 9.70 -20.07 3.81
CA HIS A 169 9.95 -21.49 4.06
C HIS A 169 8.68 -22.36 4.02
N ASP A 170 7.49 -21.77 3.91
CA ASP A 170 6.24 -22.51 3.83
C ASP A 170 6.13 -23.24 2.47
N PRO A 171 6.06 -24.60 2.46
CA PRO A 171 5.90 -25.35 1.22
C PRO A 171 4.66 -24.97 0.40
N SER A 172 3.56 -24.59 1.09
CA SER A 172 2.33 -24.18 0.43
C SER A 172 2.49 -22.84 -0.29
N THR A 173 3.21 -21.91 0.29
CA THR A 173 3.58 -20.64 -0.35
C THR A 173 4.43 -20.89 -1.57
N LYS A 174 5.46 -21.75 -1.46
CA LYS A 174 6.32 -22.11 -2.58
C LYS A 174 5.54 -22.73 -3.74
N GLU A 175 4.63 -23.65 -3.44
CA GLU A 175 3.77 -24.29 -4.45
C GLU A 175 2.87 -23.24 -5.16
N VAL A 176 2.27 -22.30 -4.41
CA VAL A 176 1.47 -21.22 -4.99
C VAL A 176 2.30 -20.34 -5.91
N LEU A 177 3.47 -19.89 -5.44
CA LEU A 177 4.36 -19.03 -6.22
C LEU A 177 4.87 -19.76 -7.48
N GLU A 178 5.26 -21.03 -7.39
CA GLU A 178 5.71 -21.83 -8.52
C GLU A 178 4.60 -22.09 -9.56
N LYS A 179 3.35 -22.29 -9.13
CA LYS A 179 2.20 -22.46 -10.03
C LYS A 179 1.77 -21.18 -10.72
N MET A 180 1.83 -20.06 -10.01
CA MET A 180 1.46 -18.76 -10.56
C MET A 180 2.53 -18.19 -11.48
N PHE A 181 3.77 -18.58 -11.27
CA PHE A 181 4.90 -18.15 -12.06
C PHE A 181 5.27 -19.31 -13.00
N ALA A 182 4.90 -19.21 -14.27
CA ALA A 182 5.50 -20.06 -15.30
C ALA A 182 7.04 -20.01 -15.18
N PRO A 183 7.82 -21.02 -15.61
CA PRO A 183 9.28 -21.12 -15.39
C PRO A 183 9.97 -19.84 -15.82
N THR A 184 10.44 -19.08 -14.85
CA THR A 184 10.35 -17.64 -14.96
C THR A 184 11.70 -17.01 -15.13
N ILE A 185 11.64 -16.01 -15.98
CA ILE A 185 12.75 -15.14 -16.31
C ILE A 185 13.16 -14.29 -15.08
N GLU A 186 12.24 -14.01 -14.15
CA GLU A 186 12.50 -13.32 -12.87
C GLU A 186 11.59 -13.84 -11.75
N PRO A 187 11.99 -14.90 -11.02
CA PRO A 187 11.26 -15.38 -9.85
C PRO A 187 11.38 -14.38 -8.69
N PHE A 188 10.40 -14.40 -7.78
CA PHE A 188 10.53 -13.71 -6.50
C PHE A 188 11.69 -14.34 -5.71
N ASP A 189 12.69 -13.53 -5.38
CA ASP A 189 13.85 -13.93 -4.57
C ASP A 189 13.95 -13.03 -3.35
N ALA A 190 14.07 -13.63 -2.17
CA ALA A 190 14.28 -12.90 -0.91
C ALA A 190 15.66 -12.22 -0.83
N ASN A 191 16.58 -12.57 -1.73
CA ASN A 191 17.93 -12.02 -1.78
C ASN A 191 18.09 -11.12 -3.02
N PRO A 192 17.64 -9.85 -2.95
CA PRO A 192 17.71 -8.95 -4.09
C PRO A 192 19.17 -8.71 -4.51
N ARG A 193 19.42 -8.83 -5.81
CA ARG A 193 20.73 -8.55 -6.40
C ARG A 193 20.92 -7.05 -6.58
N LEU A 194 21.81 -6.48 -5.80
CA LEU A 194 22.07 -5.05 -5.83
C LEU A 194 23.58 -4.75 -5.74
N ARG A 195 23.95 -3.58 -6.20
CA ARG A 195 25.24 -2.97 -5.87
C ARG A 195 24.97 -1.80 -4.94
N SER A 196 25.82 -1.63 -3.94
CA SER A 196 25.72 -0.48 -3.06
C SER A 196 27.06 0.23 -2.89
N SER A 197 27.01 1.52 -2.65
CA SER A 197 28.17 2.35 -2.33
C SER A 197 27.74 3.45 -1.37
N TYR A 198 28.65 3.83 -0.49
CA TYR A 198 28.44 5.03 0.31
C TYR A 198 28.72 6.28 -0.53
N THR A 199 27.83 7.25 -0.41
CA THR A 199 28.00 8.60 -0.94
C THR A 199 27.55 9.60 0.11
N PHE A 200 27.64 10.88 -0.19
CA PHE A 200 27.16 11.92 0.72
C PHE A 200 26.05 12.74 0.05
N ALA A 201 25.08 13.14 0.86
CA ALA A 201 23.98 14.00 0.48
C ALA A 201 23.81 15.12 1.50
N ARG A 202 23.06 16.15 1.18
CA ARG A 202 22.63 17.15 2.15
C ARG A 202 21.58 16.55 3.07
N ASP A 203 21.66 16.85 4.37
CA ASP A 203 20.63 16.45 5.33
C ASP A 203 19.31 17.16 4.96
N PRO A 204 18.20 16.44 4.73
CA PRO A 204 16.93 17.06 4.38
C PRO A 204 16.37 17.99 5.47
N LYS A 205 16.80 17.79 6.72
CA LYS A 205 16.37 18.62 7.88
C LYS A 205 17.28 19.82 8.12
N ASP A 206 18.52 19.77 7.60
CA ASP A 206 19.50 20.84 7.76
C ASP A 206 20.42 20.86 6.54
N GLU A 207 20.11 21.70 5.54
CA GLU A 207 20.86 21.81 4.29
C GLU A 207 22.36 22.15 4.47
N LYS A 208 22.77 22.62 5.65
CA LYS A 208 24.18 22.90 5.97
C LYS A 208 24.96 21.64 6.36
N LYS A 209 24.27 20.57 6.71
CA LYS A 209 24.89 19.31 7.09
C LYS A 209 25.01 18.36 5.91
N MET A 210 26.10 17.63 5.89
CA MET A 210 26.31 16.51 4.99
C MET A 210 26.13 15.20 5.78
N ILE A 211 25.43 14.25 5.20
CA ILE A 211 25.23 12.91 5.73
C ILE A 211 25.77 11.87 4.77
N PHE A 212 26.26 10.75 5.29
CA PHE A 212 26.51 9.58 4.46
C PHE A 212 25.20 8.87 4.18
N VAL A 213 24.98 8.56 2.91
CA VAL A 213 23.84 7.77 2.46
C VAL A 213 24.35 6.52 1.74
N ASN A 214 23.62 5.44 1.85
CA ASN A 214 23.90 4.23 1.07
C ASN A 214 23.19 4.35 -0.27
N ARG A 215 23.95 4.50 -1.35
CA ARG A 215 23.42 4.51 -2.71
C ARG A 215 23.33 3.10 -3.24
N VAL A 216 22.12 2.67 -3.52
CA VAL A 216 21.78 1.32 -3.98
C VAL A 216 21.38 1.36 -5.45
N PHE A 217 21.98 0.46 -6.25
CA PHE A 217 21.74 0.34 -7.68
C PHE A 217 21.08 -1.00 -7.97
N PHE A 218 19.98 -0.97 -8.71
CA PHE A 218 19.22 -2.15 -9.10
C PHE A 218 19.28 -2.33 -10.62
N SER A 219 19.49 -3.57 -11.05
CA SER A 219 19.43 -3.98 -12.46
C SER A 219 18.08 -4.62 -12.82
N SER A 220 17.23 -4.90 -11.83
CA SER A 220 15.93 -5.52 -11.97
C SER A 220 14.90 -4.77 -11.12
N TYR A 221 13.66 -4.65 -11.61
CA TYR A 221 12.54 -4.08 -10.86
C TYR A 221 12.05 -5.01 -9.76
N MET A 222 12.21 -6.33 -9.93
CA MET A 222 11.95 -7.29 -8.86
C MET A 222 12.85 -7.01 -7.66
N ASP A 223 14.16 -6.92 -7.90
CA ASP A 223 15.14 -6.63 -6.85
C ASP A 223 14.85 -5.30 -6.14
N PHE A 224 14.44 -4.28 -6.90
CA PHE A 224 14.05 -2.98 -6.35
C PHE A 224 12.85 -3.08 -5.40
N TYR A 225 11.75 -3.73 -5.81
CA TYR A 225 10.55 -3.83 -4.97
C TYR A 225 10.78 -4.73 -3.76
N VAL A 226 11.50 -5.85 -3.93
CA VAL A 226 11.85 -6.75 -2.83
C VAL A 226 12.73 -6.02 -1.81
N TYR A 227 13.75 -5.30 -2.28
CA TYR A 227 14.59 -4.50 -1.40
C TYR A 227 13.80 -3.46 -0.61
N ASP A 228 12.95 -2.67 -1.30
CA ASP A 228 12.14 -1.64 -0.63
C ASP A 228 11.18 -2.24 0.40
N LEU A 229 10.55 -3.39 0.09
CA LEU A 229 9.72 -4.14 1.04
C LEU A 229 10.50 -4.57 2.27
N LEU A 230 11.64 -5.25 2.08
CA LEU A 230 12.46 -5.76 3.19
C LEU A 230 13.06 -4.63 4.02
N ASN A 231 13.54 -3.57 3.37
CA ASN A 231 14.03 -2.38 4.05
C ASN A 231 12.92 -1.70 4.86
N GLY A 232 11.69 -1.64 4.33
CA GLY A 232 10.53 -1.18 5.08
C GLY A 232 10.27 -2.03 6.33
N MET A 233 10.21 -3.35 6.16
CA MET A 233 9.97 -4.29 7.27
C MET A 233 11.06 -4.23 8.35
N HIS A 234 12.31 -4.03 7.96
CA HIS A 234 13.43 -3.80 8.90
C HIS A 234 13.18 -2.58 9.80
N TRP A 235 12.61 -1.51 9.25
CA TRP A 235 12.26 -0.31 10.00
C TRP A 235 10.87 -0.34 10.65
N GLY A 236 10.19 -1.49 10.66
CA GLY A 236 8.86 -1.62 11.23
C GLY A 236 7.74 -1.12 10.31
N HIS A 237 8.03 -0.88 9.04
CA HIS A 237 7.06 -0.46 8.04
C HIS A 237 6.59 -1.64 7.20
N ALA A 238 5.30 -1.74 6.94
CA ALA A 238 4.78 -2.80 6.06
C ALA A 238 3.48 -2.37 5.37
N PRO A 239 3.16 -2.96 4.21
CA PRO A 239 1.87 -2.73 3.56
C PRO A 239 0.72 -3.24 4.43
N SER A 240 -0.42 -2.56 4.36
CA SER A 240 -1.68 -2.96 4.99
C SER A 240 -2.85 -2.59 4.11
N LEU A 241 -3.89 -3.43 4.08
CA LEU A 241 -5.10 -3.19 3.32
C LEU A 241 -6.06 -2.28 4.11
N CYS A 242 -6.52 -1.19 3.51
CA CYS A 242 -7.51 -0.30 4.12
C CYS A 242 -8.91 -0.93 4.06
N GLU A 243 -9.57 -1.11 5.21
CA GLU A 243 -10.93 -1.67 5.29
C GLU A 243 -12.01 -0.77 4.65
N CYS A 244 -11.71 0.51 4.37
CA CYS A 244 -12.65 1.45 3.79
C CYS A 244 -12.56 1.55 2.26
N CYS A 245 -11.37 1.77 1.71
CA CYS A 245 -11.17 1.98 0.27
C CYS A 245 -10.59 0.76 -0.45
N LEU A 246 -10.23 -0.30 0.28
CA LEU A 246 -9.63 -1.54 -0.23
C LEU A 246 -8.31 -1.29 -1.00
N LYS A 247 -7.61 -0.20 -0.68
CA LYS A 247 -6.29 0.09 -1.22
C LYS A 247 -5.22 -0.22 -0.17
N TYR A 248 -4.07 -0.66 -0.65
CA TYR A 248 -2.89 -0.84 0.20
C TYR A 248 -2.29 0.51 0.57
N PHE A 249 -1.79 0.62 1.77
CA PHE A 249 -1.05 1.77 2.28
C PHE A 249 0.08 1.30 3.18
N LEU A 250 1.13 2.09 3.29
CA LEU A 250 2.24 1.79 4.17
C LEU A 250 1.90 2.15 5.61
N THR A 251 2.08 1.20 6.53
CA THR A 251 2.03 1.45 7.97
C THR A 251 3.43 1.67 8.49
N THR A 252 3.63 2.73 9.27
CA THR A 252 4.92 3.10 9.88
C THR A 252 4.87 3.03 11.41
N ASP A 253 3.76 2.55 11.96
CA ASP A 253 3.52 2.40 13.39
C ASP A 253 3.45 0.93 13.78
N SER A 254 3.83 0.62 15.03
CA SER A 254 3.70 -0.72 15.61
C SER A 254 2.25 -1.18 15.78
N HIS A 255 1.29 -0.27 15.71
CA HIS A 255 -0.13 -0.56 15.70
C HIS A 255 -0.60 -0.86 14.28
N LYS A 256 -1.57 -1.76 14.16
CA LYS A 256 -2.20 -2.07 12.87
C LYS A 256 -3.37 -1.08 12.63
N PRO A 257 -3.18 -0.01 11.87
CA PRO A 257 -4.29 0.86 11.50
C PRO A 257 -5.19 0.14 10.50
N LYS A 258 -6.51 0.22 10.74
CA LYS A 258 -7.52 -0.38 9.84
C LYS A 258 -7.80 0.47 8.61
N TYR A 259 -7.48 1.75 8.66
CA TYR A 259 -7.84 2.74 7.66
C TYR A 259 -6.64 3.62 7.31
N CYS A 260 -6.52 3.93 6.02
CA CYS A 260 -5.54 4.90 5.53
C CYS A 260 -6.02 6.35 5.76
N ASP A 261 -5.15 7.32 5.49
CA ASP A 261 -5.48 8.75 5.54
C ASP A 261 -6.03 9.29 4.19
N GLY A 262 -6.19 8.42 3.18
CA GLY A 262 -6.80 8.77 1.90
C GLY A 262 -8.29 9.08 2.02
N MET A 263 -8.86 9.71 0.99
CA MET A 263 -10.29 10.05 0.96
C MET A 263 -11.16 8.81 0.84
N ALA A 264 -12.26 8.76 1.60
CA ALA A 264 -13.19 7.64 1.59
C ALA A 264 -14.02 7.64 0.28
N PRO A 265 -14.03 6.53 -0.47
CA PRO A 265 -14.81 6.45 -1.73
C PRO A 265 -16.31 6.70 -1.55
N GLN A 266 -16.85 6.30 -0.38
CA GLN A 266 -18.27 6.43 -0.03
C GLN A 266 -18.65 7.87 0.34
N ASN A 267 -17.70 8.68 0.79
CA ASN A 267 -17.94 10.09 1.12
C ASN A 267 -16.61 10.88 1.03
N PRO A 268 -16.37 11.57 -0.10
CA PRO A 268 -15.12 12.30 -0.34
C PRO A 268 -14.85 13.50 0.59
N HIS A 269 -15.79 13.85 1.49
CA HIS A 269 -15.57 14.88 2.51
C HIS A 269 -14.81 14.38 3.75
N TYR A 270 -14.61 13.05 3.86
CA TYR A 270 -13.94 12.43 4.99
C TYR A 270 -12.77 11.57 4.52
N THR A 271 -11.73 11.48 5.34
CA THR A 271 -10.69 10.46 5.15
C THR A 271 -11.25 9.07 5.48
N CYS A 272 -10.62 8.02 4.98
CA CYS A 272 -10.97 6.64 5.33
C CYS A 272 -10.95 6.41 6.84
N ARG A 273 -10.00 7.03 7.57
CA ARG A 273 -9.91 6.97 9.02
C ARG A 273 -11.10 7.62 9.71
N GLN A 274 -11.49 8.80 9.27
CA GLN A 274 -12.67 9.52 9.82
C GLN A 274 -13.97 8.75 9.50
N TYR A 275 -14.15 8.31 8.25
CA TYR A 275 -15.33 7.58 7.83
C TYR A 275 -15.48 6.24 8.56
N GLY A 276 -14.36 5.49 8.68
CA GLY A 276 -14.33 4.22 9.42
C GLY A 276 -14.66 4.40 10.91
N ALA A 277 -14.09 5.42 11.58
CA ALA A 277 -14.39 5.74 12.96
C ALA A 277 -15.88 6.09 13.17
N MET A 278 -16.44 6.89 12.24
CA MET A 278 -17.88 7.21 12.26
C MET A 278 -18.76 5.96 12.11
N ASN A 279 -18.43 5.04 11.23
CA ASN A 279 -19.19 3.81 11.04
C ASN A 279 -19.09 2.88 12.24
N GLN A 280 -17.89 2.68 12.80
CA GLN A 280 -17.73 1.92 14.04
C GLN A 280 -18.55 2.50 15.18
N GLN A 281 -18.57 3.84 15.32
CA GLN A 281 -19.39 4.48 16.33
C GLN A 281 -20.88 4.29 16.08
N LYS A 282 -21.33 4.36 14.81
CA LYS A 282 -22.73 4.08 14.44
C LYS A 282 -23.12 2.62 14.76
N GLU A 283 -22.25 1.65 14.49
CA GLU A 283 -22.48 0.24 14.80
C GLU A 283 -22.56 -0.02 16.31
N LYS A 284 -21.60 0.52 17.07
CA LYS A 284 -21.63 0.48 18.55
C LYS A 284 -22.93 1.05 19.11
N ASN A 285 -23.32 2.21 18.58
CA ASN A 285 -24.54 2.89 19.00
C ASN A 285 -25.80 2.12 18.58
N ALA A 286 -25.82 1.51 17.37
CA ALA A 286 -26.97 0.74 16.88
C ALA A 286 -27.28 -0.46 17.75
N ASN A 287 -26.25 -1.11 18.31
CA ASN A 287 -26.37 -2.28 19.19
C ASN A 287 -26.57 -1.93 20.67
N HIS A 288 -26.43 -0.64 21.03
CA HIS A 288 -26.58 -0.20 22.40
C HIS A 288 -28.06 0.03 22.76
N PRO A 289 -28.61 -0.60 23.81
CA PRO A 289 -30.03 -0.51 24.16
C PRO A 289 -30.49 0.96 24.37
N ILE A 290 -29.71 1.76 25.06
CA ILE A 290 -30.02 3.18 25.33
C ILE A 290 -30.08 3.99 24.04
N TYR A 291 -29.18 3.74 23.09
CA TYR A 291 -29.17 4.43 21.79
C TYR A 291 -30.41 4.05 20.95
N ARG A 292 -30.87 2.82 21.02
CA ARG A 292 -32.12 2.40 20.35
C ARG A 292 -33.33 3.13 20.94
N ILE A 293 -33.41 3.23 22.27
CA ILE A 293 -34.47 3.99 22.96
C ILE A 293 -34.38 5.47 22.59
N PHE A 294 -33.19 6.06 22.63
CA PHE A 294 -32.92 7.45 22.23
C PHE A 294 -33.41 7.71 20.80
N LYS A 295 -33.00 6.89 19.83
CA LYS A 295 -33.40 7.01 18.43
C LYS A 295 -34.91 6.90 18.24
N THR A 296 -35.56 5.99 18.95
CA THR A 296 -37.01 5.82 18.90
C THR A 296 -37.71 7.04 19.45
N ARG A 297 -37.27 7.58 20.59
CA ARG A 297 -37.85 8.78 21.23
C ARG A 297 -37.67 10.04 20.39
N THR A 298 -36.47 10.28 19.88
CA THR A 298 -36.20 11.45 19.02
C THR A 298 -37.00 11.40 17.72
N ASN A 299 -37.18 10.21 17.11
CA ASN A 299 -38.06 10.08 15.95
C ASN A 299 -39.54 10.32 16.27
N THR A 300 -39.99 9.87 17.42
CA THR A 300 -41.36 10.16 17.89
C THR A 300 -41.59 11.66 18.11
N ILE A 301 -40.64 12.34 18.72
CA ILE A 301 -40.69 13.79 18.94
C ILE A 301 -40.76 14.54 17.59
N ARG A 302 -39.93 14.17 16.61
CA ARG A 302 -39.97 14.77 15.26
C ARG A 302 -41.31 14.56 14.56
N LYS A 303 -41.86 13.33 14.60
CA LYS A 303 -43.18 13.03 14.04
C LYS A 303 -44.32 13.79 14.73
N HIS A 304 -44.21 14.07 16.03
CA HIS A 304 -45.18 14.89 16.73
C HIS A 304 -45.15 16.35 16.27
N GLN A 305 -43.96 16.89 16.00
CA GLN A 305 -43.82 18.23 15.44
C GLN A 305 -44.34 18.33 14.01
N GLU A 306 -44.00 17.34 13.14
CA GLU A 306 -44.49 17.25 11.75
C GLU A 306 -46.03 17.20 11.69
N ARG A 307 -46.67 16.60 12.72
CA ARG A 307 -48.13 16.52 12.85
C ARG A 307 -48.76 17.73 13.58
N GLY A 308 -47.95 18.75 13.84
CA GLY A 308 -48.41 19.96 14.55
C GLY A 308 -48.80 19.76 16.01
N LYS A 309 -48.42 18.63 16.64
CA LYS A 309 -48.76 18.33 18.05
C LYS A 309 -47.87 19.05 19.07
N ILE A 310 -46.68 19.48 18.65
CA ILE A 310 -45.73 20.21 19.49
C ILE A 310 -45.08 21.34 18.66
N SER A 311 -44.70 22.42 19.33
CA SER A 311 -43.97 23.52 18.71
C SER A 311 -42.52 23.12 18.39
N GLU A 312 -41.87 23.91 17.53
CA GLU A 312 -40.45 23.68 17.20
C GLU A 312 -39.54 23.89 18.42
N GLU A 313 -39.86 24.85 19.27
CA GLU A 313 -39.13 25.14 20.52
C GLU A 313 -39.19 23.94 21.46
N LEU A 314 -40.39 23.37 21.65
CA LEU A 314 -40.59 22.18 22.49
C LEU A 314 -39.88 20.96 21.89
N ARG A 315 -39.86 20.83 20.57
CA ARG A 315 -39.07 19.79 19.87
C ARG A 315 -37.59 19.89 20.20
N LYS A 316 -36.99 21.09 20.07
CA LYS A 316 -35.57 21.35 20.37
C LYS A 316 -35.25 21.01 21.83
N ALA A 317 -36.06 21.50 22.78
CA ALA A 317 -35.86 21.23 24.21
C ALA A 317 -35.97 19.70 24.53
N ALA A 318 -36.95 19.03 23.96
CA ALA A 318 -37.16 17.60 24.19
C ALA A 318 -36.02 16.74 23.58
N ILE A 319 -35.47 17.11 22.42
CA ILE A 319 -34.32 16.42 21.83
C ILE A 319 -33.07 16.65 22.68
N ALA A 320 -32.80 17.89 23.13
CA ALA A 320 -31.64 18.19 23.98
C ALA A 320 -31.69 17.39 25.30
N LEU A 321 -32.87 17.27 25.91
CA LEU A 321 -33.03 16.41 27.09
C LEU A 321 -32.78 14.93 26.81
N CYS A 322 -33.21 14.42 25.64
CA CYS A 322 -32.91 13.03 25.23
C CYS A 322 -31.40 12.82 25.02
N GLU A 323 -30.69 13.82 24.47
CA GLU A 323 -29.22 13.74 24.25
C GLU A 323 -28.49 13.77 25.61
N GLU A 324 -28.88 14.60 26.55
CA GLU A 324 -28.32 14.64 27.89
C GLU A 324 -28.49 13.30 28.61
N ILE A 325 -29.71 12.74 28.60
CA ILE A 325 -29.99 11.44 29.23
C ILE A 325 -29.23 10.31 28.56
N ALA A 326 -29.09 10.31 27.23
CA ALA A 326 -28.33 9.33 26.49
C ALA A 326 -26.83 9.40 26.81
N GLY A 327 -26.27 10.62 26.96
CA GLY A 327 -24.87 10.83 27.35
C GLY A 327 -24.58 10.39 28.80
N GLN A 328 -25.55 10.41 29.69
CA GLN A 328 -25.41 9.92 31.06
C GLN A 328 -25.62 8.41 31.22
N GLY A 329 -26.11 7.73 30.20
CA GLY A 329 -26.48 6.32 30.25
C GLY A 329 -25.38 5.35 30.73
N PRO A 330 -24.11 5.47 30.30
CA PRO A 330 -23.04 4.62 30.78
C PRO A 330 -22.72 4.79 32.27
N LEU A 331 -22.88 5.99 32.79
CA LEU A 331 -22.66 6.28 34.22
C LEU A 331 -23.78 5.71 35.09
N ARG A 332 -25.04 5.81 34.65
CA ARG A 332 -26.18 5.26 35.38
C ARG A 332 -26.22 3.73 35.36
N HIS A 333 -25.73 3.06 34.30
CA HIS A 333 -25.65 1.61 34.29
C HIS A 333 -24.66 1.06 35.33
N ARG A 334 -23.63 1.84 35.73
CA ARG A 334 -22.78 1.53 36.87
C ARG A 334 -23.49 1.66 38.21
N ILE A 335 -24.45 2.58 38.31
CA ILE A 335 -25.21 2.81 39.52
C ILE A 335 -26.33 1.77 39.67
N CYS A 336 -26.94 1.31 38.57
CA CYS A 336 -27.99 0.29 38.62
C CYS A 336 -27.47 -1.15 38.72
N SER A 337 -26.19 -1.40 38.42
CA SER A 337 -25.51 -2.66 38.67
C SER A 337 -24.89 -2.76 40.07
N GLY A 338 -24.82 -1.65 40.79
CA GLY A 338 -24.55 -1.60 42.22
C GLY A 338 -25.88 -1.58 42.99
N GLY A 339 -26.22 -2.72 43.59
CA GLY A 339 -27.43 -3.11 44.27
C GLY A 339 -28.31 -1.97 44.83
N VAL A 340 -29.60 -2.22 44.73
CA VAL A 340 -30.63 -1.60 45.56
C VAL A 340 -30.12 -1.63 47.02
N PRO A 341 -30.06 -0.50 47.75
CA PRO A 341 -29.84 -0.57 49.18
C PRO A 341 -31.10 -1.18 49.77
N GLU A 342 -31.05 -2.46 50.13
CA GLU A 342 -31.97 -3.04 51.06
C GLU A 342 -31.79 -2.29 52.41
N THR A 343 -32.81 -1.58 52.76
CA THR A 343 -33.01 -1.08 54.09
C THR A 343 -33.39 -2.23 55.00
N ASP A 344 -32.62 -2.40 56.05
CA ASP A 344 -32.93 -3.07 57.32
C ASP A 344 -33.06 -4.60 57.35
N GLY A 345 -32.09 -5.22 57.96
CA GLY A 345 -32.14 -6.56 58.49
C GLY A 345 -30.79 -7.07 58.94
N ALA A 346 -30.56 -7.00 60.27
CA ALA A 346 -29.38 -7.49 60.94
C ALA A 346 -29.05 -8.97 60.61
N GLY A 347 -27.78 -9.22 60.24
CA GLY A 347 -27.31 -10.59 60.13
C GLY A 347 -25.91 -10.68 59.55
N GLY A 348 -24.89 -10.83 60.42
CA GLY A 348 -23.51 -10.98 60.02
C GLY A 348 -23.25 -12.23 59.18
N GLY A 349 -22.48 -12.05 58.17
CA GLY A 349 -21.93 -13.13 57.32
C GLY A 349 -20.63 -12.72 56.70
N VAL A 350 -19.54 -13.14 57.31
CA VAL A 350 -18.17 -13.03 56.81
C VAL A 350 -18.04 -13.95 55.60
N CYS A 351 -17.85 -13.40 54.41
CA CYS A 351 -17.44 -14.14 53.23
C CYS A 351 -15.93 -14.10 53.09
N GLY A 352 -15.29 -15.19 53.51
CA GLY A 352 -13.89 -15.48 53.24
C GLY A 352 -13.72 -15.80 51.74
N GLY A 353 -12.76 -15.17 51.08
CA GLY A 353 -12.32 -15.54 49.75
C GLY A 353 -11.45 -16.80 49.75
N PRO A 354 -11.42 -17.59 48.70
CA PRO A 354 -10.49 -18.70 48.57
C PRO A 354 -9.15 -18.22 48.06
N GLU A 355 -8.11 -18.57 48.84
CA GLU A 355 -6.72 -18.51 48.44
C GLU A 355 -6.45 -19.46 47.28
N ALA A 356 -5.74 -18.97 46.27
CA ALA A 356 -5.19 -19.79 45.20
C ALA A 356 -3.86 -20.40 45.69
N SER A 357 -3.83 -21.72 45.89
CA SER A 357 -2.60 -22.48 46.00
C SER A 357 -2.21 -23.05 44.66
N GLY A 358 -0.94 -22.89 44.33
CA GLY A 358 -0.26 -23.24 43.11
C GLY A 358 -0.15 -24.75 42.78
N ARG A 359 0.09 -24.96 41.52
CA ARG A 359 1.20 -25.79 40.98
C ARG A 359 1.37 -25.44 39.53
#